data_da378bf2d7152b63e8f496f69e8e9a9f
#
_entry.id   da378bf2d7152b63e8f496f69e8e9a9f
#
_cell.length_a   1.000
_cell.length_b   1.000
_cell.length_c   1.000
_cell.angle_alpha   90.00
_cell.angle_beta   90.00
_cell.angle_gamma   90.00
#
_symmetry.space_group_name_H-M   'P 1'
#
loop_
_entity.id
_entity.type
_entity.pdbx_description
1 polymer ?
#
loop_
_entity_poly.entity_id
_entity_poly.type
_entity_poly.pdbx_seq_one_letter_code
_entity_poly.pdbx_strand_id
1 'polypeptide(L)'
;GFFGSYVDIEGVYRTEFDLIKRYREMALHPECDSAIEDIVSEAIVSDTNDSPVEIELSNLNASDGIKKRIREEFKNILDLLDFDRKSHEIYRNWYIDGRLYYHKVIDFKKPEEGIKELRYIDAMKMRYIRQQKKTTDADKRFRLANANPNNQNPMEYEFPEMEEYFIYNPKMTYPTGNASALGGEAGIKMTKDSITYCTSGLVDRNKGSTLSYLHKAIKSLNQLRMIEDSLVIYRLSRAPERRVFYIDVGNLPKVKAEQYLRDVMSRYRNKLVYDANTGEIRDDKKMMSMMEDFWLPRREGGRGTEITTLPGGQNLGEITDIEYFKKKLYRSLNVPPSRMDGEGGFNLGRSSEILRDEVKFSKFVGRLRKRFSYMFNDMLKTQLILKNIITPEDWETMDEHIQYDFLYDNHFAELKDAELLNERLNMVQVAEPYIGKYFSQDYVRRKILRQTDIEIIEQDSIIKKEIEKGIIPDPSQPIDPQTGIPLDQTSQMDLGQPVMEPNIDKQGDTTIANGKIAEIPKGGEI
;
A
#
# COMPACT_ATOMS: atom_id res chain seq x y z
N GLY A 1 35.89 9.70 22.87
CA GLY A 1 35.10 9.08 21.83
C GLY A 1 33.92 9.98 21.53
N PHE A 2 34.01 10.71 20.44
CA PHE A 2 32.88 11.45 19.88
C PHE A 2 31.90 10.40 19.41
N PHE A 3 30.86 10.14 20.16
CA PHE A 3 29.65 9.54 19.62
C PHE A 3 29.07 10.58 18.66
N GLY A 4 29.09 10.23 17.38
CA GLY A 4 28.51 11.05 16.35
C GLY A 4 27.12 11.46 16.78
N SER A 5 26.82 12.75 16.71
CA SER A 5 25.49 13.26 16.91
C SER A 5 24.57 12.43 16.02
N TYR A 6 23.71 11.67 16.65
CA TYR A 6 22.59 11.01 15.98
C TYR A 6 21.80 12.15 15.36
N VAL A 7 22.00 12.38 14.07
CA VAL A 7 21.19 13.34 13.35
C VAL A 7 19.80 12.79 13.44
N ASP A 8 18.98 13.41 14.26
CA ASP A 8 17.58 13.07 14.39
C ASP A 8 17.04 12.96 12.97
N ILE A 9 16.54 11.77 12.59
CA ILE A 9 15.97 11.55 11.25
C ILE A 9 14.89 12.59 10.98
N GLU A 10 14.30 13.11 12.05
CA GLU A 10 13.30 14.16 12.08
C GLU A 10 13.87 15.56 11.82
N GLY A 11 15.19 15.76 11.96
CA GLY A 11 15.86 17.04 11.73
C GLY A 11 15.25 18.18 12.55
N VAL A 12 14.63 19.13 11.87
CA VAL A 12 14.04 20.33 12.45
C VAL A 12 12.59 20.13 12.93
N TYR A 13 11.96 18.98 12.61
CA TYR A 13 10.53 18.75 12.87
C TYR A 13 10.27 18.43 14.34
N ARG A 14 9.78 19.42 15.07
CA ARG A 14 9.55 19.33 16.52
C ARG A 14 8.12 18.96 16.90
N THR A 15 7.15 19.13 15.99
CA THR A 15 5.74 18.94 16.28
C THR A 15 5.12 17.86 15.37
N GLU A 16 4.01 17.26 15.82
CA GLU A 16 3.24 16.33 14.99
C GLU A 16 2.71 16.97 13.70
N PHE A 17 2.38 18.25 13.79
CA PHE A 17 1.95 19.06 12.65
C PHE A 17 3.05 19.13 11.56
N ASP A 18 4.29 19.42 11.96
CA ASP A 18 5.42 19.50 11.03
C ASP A 18 5.69 18.15 10.37
N LEU A 19 5.55 17.05 11.12
CA LEU A 19 5.70 15.69 10.58
C LEU A 19 4.65 15.38 9.54
N ILE A 20 3.36 15.66 9.80
CA ILE A 20 2.27 15.42 8.85
C ILE A 20 2.49 16.24 7.58
N LYS A 21 2.84 17.52 7.72
CA LYS A 21 3.17 18.36 6.57
C LYS A 21 4.29 17.74 5.73
N ARG A 22 5.34 17.25 6.39
CA ARG A 22 6.46 16.60 5.71
C ARG A 22 6.04 15.31 4.98
N TYR A 23 5.20 14.48 5.59
CA TYR A 23 4.71 13.28 4.93
C TYR A 23 3.90 13.60 3.68
N ARG A 24 3.06 14.64 3.73
CA ARG A 24 2.29 15.11 2.57
C ARG A 24 3.19 15.67 1.47
N GLU A 25 4.24 16.41 1.82
CA GLU A 25 5.27 16.87 0.86
C GLU A 25 6.00 15.69 0.20
N MET A 26 6.34 14.67 0.97
CA MET A 26 6.97 13.45 0.45
C MET A 26 6.06 12.66 -0.50
N ALA A 27 4.77 12.62 -0.21
CA ALA A 27 3.79 11.92 -1.03
C ALA A 27 3.57 12.57 -2.41
N LEU A 28 4.00 13.81 -2.61
CA LEU A 28 3.98 14.49 -3.91
C LEU A 28 5.19 14.15 -4.78
N HIS A 29 6.20 13.49 -4.22
CA HIS A 29 7.38 13.09 -4.98
C HIS A 29 7.07 11.88 -5.86
N PRO A 30 7.41 11.90 -7.16
CA PRO A 30 6.96 10.88 -8.12
C PRO A 30 7.23 9.43 -7.70
N GLU A 31 8.43 9.13 -7.20
CA GLU A 31 8.79 7.78 -6.77
C GLU A 31 8.04 7.35 -5.51
N CYS A 32 7.77 8.30 -4.59
CA CYS A 32 6.96 8.02 -3.41
C CYS A 32 5.48 7.87 -3.78
N ASP A 33 4.97 8.71 -4.66
CA ASP A 33 3.59 8.69 -5.11
C ASP A 33 3.27 7.37 -5.82
N SER A 34 4.12 6.97 -6.75
CA SER A 34 3.99 5.68 -7.44
C SER A 34 4.00 4.49 -6.46
N ALA A 35 4.88 4.50 -5.47
CA ALA A 35 4.93 3.43 -4.46
C ALA A 35 3.71 3.43 -3.53
N ILE A 36 3.17 4.61 -3.19
CA ILE A 36 1.94 4.73 -2.40
C ILE A 36 0.75 4.22 -3.21
N GLU A 37 0.67 4.59 -4.49
CA GLU A 37 -0.39 4.17 -5.39
C GLU A 37 -0.44 2.64 -5.54
N ASP A 38 0.72 2.00 -5.70
CA ASP A 38 0.83 0.54 -5.76
C ASP A 38 0.34 -0.13 -4.46
N ILE A 39 0.69 0.43 -3.29
CA ILE A 39 0.23 -0.09 -2.00
C ILE A 39 -1.28 0.11 -1.82
N VAL A 40 -1.81 1.26 -2.21
CA VAL A 40 -3.23 1.58 -2.04
C VAL A 40 -4.09 0.77 -2.99
N SER A 41 -3.68 0.64 -4.25
CA SER A 41 -4.36 -0.17 -5.26
C SER A 41 -4.40 -1.65 -4.88
N GLU A 42 -3.31 -2.18 -4.33
CA GLU A 42 -3.30 -3.55 -3.79
C GLU A 42 -4.16 -3.69 -2.52
N ALA A 43 -4.22 -2.64 -1.68
CA ALA A 43 -4.96 -2.70 -0.43
C ALA A 43 -6.47 -2.57 -0.63
N ILE A 44 -6.89 -1.74 -1.55
CA ILE A 44 -8.29 -1.43 -1.84
C ILE A 44 -8.53 -1.72 -3.32
N VAL A 45 -9.13 -2.84 -3.58
CA VAL A 45 -9.62 -3.20 -4.91
C VAL A 45 -11.07 -2.75 -4.99
N SER A 46 -11.40 -1.95 -5.99
CA SER A 46 -12.78 -1.54 -6.30
C SER A 46 -13.22 -2.24 -7.57
N ASP A 47 -14.21 -3.10 -7.47
CA ASP A 47 -14.91 -3.65 -8.62
C ASP A 47 -16.24 -2.89 -8.80
N THR A 48 -16.78 -2.92 -10.02
CA THR A 48 -18.04 -2.23 -10.34
C THR A 48 -19.25 -2.85 -9.70
N ASN A 49 -19.17 -4.12 -9.31
CA ASN A 49 -20.30 -4.89 -8.81
C ASN A 49 -20.26 -5.19 -7.31
N ASP A 50 -19.07 -5.21 -6.71
CA ASP A 50 -18.86 -5.63 -5.33
C ASP A 50 -18.34 -4.50 -4.45
N SER A 51 -18.77 -4.49 -3.19
CA SER A 51 -18.25 -3.52 -2.21
C SER A 51 -16.79 -3.86 -1.89
N PRO A 52 -15.88 -2.86 -1.78
CA PRO A 52 -14.47 -3.08 -1.49
C PRO A 52 -14.18 -3.83 -0.17
N VAL A 53 -15.13 -3.84 0.75
CA VAL A 53 -15.00 -4.49 2.06
C VAL A 53 -16.32 -5.13 2.46
N GLU A 54 -16.24 -6.38 2.89
CA GLU A 54 -17.34 -7.13 3.50
C GLU A 54 -17.05 -7.50 4.95
N ILE A 55 -18.11 -7.72 5.71
CA ILE A 55 -18.00 -8.19 7.10
C ILE A 55 -18.20 -9.70 7.17
N GLU A 56 -17.21 -10.40 7.70
CA GLU A 56 -17.23 -11.83 7.91
C GLU A 56 -17.64 -12.16 9.36
N LEU A 57 -18.74 -12.89 9.50
CA LEU A 57 -19.36 -13.23 10.78
C LEU A 57 -19.51 -14.75 10.99
N SER A 58 -18.82 -15.59 10.20
CA SER A 58 -18.91 -17.04 10.32
C SER A 58 -18.46 -17.54 11.69
N ASN A 59 -17.42 -16.93 12.24
CA ASN A 59 -16.86 -17.30 13.56
C ASN A 59 -17.65 -16.73 14.74
N LEU A 60 -18.65 -15.87 14.49
CA LEU A 60 -19.46 -15.27 15.54
C LEU A 60 -20.55 -16.23 16.01
N ASN A 61 -20.60 -16.52 17.31
CA ASN A 61 -21.61 -17.36 17.90
C ASN A 61 -22.86 -16.54 18.28
N ALA A 62 -23.61 -16.09 17.26
CA ALA A 62 -24.84 -15.33 17.41
C ALA A 62 -25.93 -15.85 16.49
N SER A 63 -27.20 -15.51 16.77
CA SER A 63 -28.33 -15.90 15.92
C SER A 63 -28.23 -15.27 14.54
N ASP A 64 -28.74 -15.94 13.50
CA ASP A 64 -28.72 -15.43 12.12
C ASP A 64 -29.42 -14.09 11.97
N GLY A 65 -30.45 -13.83 12.78
CA GLY A 65 -31.12 -12.54 12.81
C GLY A 65 -30.22 -11.39 13.28
N ILE A 66 -29.36 -11.63 14.28
CA ILE A 66 -28.39 -10.65 14.77
C ILE A 66 -27.29 -10.45 13.71
N LYS A 67 -26.76 -11.53 13.13
CA LYS A 67 -25.76 -11.46 12.06
C LYS A 67 -26.25 -10.64 10.87
N LYS A 68 -27.51 -10.84 10.48
CA LYS A 68 -28.11 -10.07 9.38
C LYS A 68 -28.21 -8.58 9.71
N ARG A 69 -28.64 -8.22 10.92
CA ARG A 69 -28.68 -6.82 11.37
C ARG A 69 -27.29 -6.17 11.40
N ILE A 70 -26.27 -6.92 11.86
CA ILE A 70 -24.89 -6.41 11.87
C ILE A 70 -24.42 -6.11 10.45
N ARG A 71 -24.71 -6.98 9.47
CA ARG A 71 -24.38 -6.73 8.06
C ARG A 71 -25.10 -5.52 7.49
N GLU A 72 -26.39 -5.37 7.79
CA GLU A 72 -27.17 -4.20 7.37
C GLU A 72 -26.62 -2.89 7.96
N GLU A 73 -26.26 -2.89 9.25
CA GLU A 73 -25.68 -1.70 9.88
C GLU A 73 -24.26 -1.41 9.39
N PHE A 74 -23.48 -2.43 9.08
CA PHE A 74 -22.18 -2.23 8.46
C PHE A 74 -22.29 -1.60 7.06
N LYS A 75 -23.26 -2.06 6.26
CA LYS A 75 -23.55 -1.45 4.97
C LYS A 75 -23.97 0.02 5.12
N ASN A 76 -24.81 0.35 6.09
CA ASN A 76 -25.16 1.74 6.39
C ASN A 76 -23.94 2.61 6.73
N ILE A 77 -22.94 2.05 7.43
CA ILE A 77 -21.68 2.76 7.72
C ILE A 77 -20.86 3.00 6.45
N LEU A 78 -20.77 2.01 5.57
CA LEU A 78 -20.09 2.16 4.29
C LEU A 78 -20.77 3.23 3.41
N ASP A 79 -22.10 3.25 3.39
CA ASP A 79 -22.88 4.27 2.69
C ASP A 79 -22.65 5.67 3.27
N LEU A 80 -22.60 5.81 4.62
CA LEU A 80 -22.28 7.08 5.29
C LEU A 80 -20.86 7.58 5.01
N LEU A 81 -19.92 6.68 4.78
CA LEU A 81 -18.55 7.02 4.39
C LEU A 81 -18.43 7.31 2.89
N ASP A 82 -19.45 6.95 2.08
CA ASP A 82 -19.36 6.89 0.63
C ASP A 82 -18.14 6.05 0.20
N PHE A 83 -17.98 4.89 0.88
CA PHE A 83 -16.74 4.11 0.84
C PHE A 83 -16.50 3.51 -0.53
N ASP A 84 -17.54 3.13 -1.27
CA ASP A 84 -17.40 2.56 -2.61
C ASP A 84 -16.71 3.54 -3.58
N ARG A 85 -16.91 4.85 -3.38
CA ARG A 85 -16.29 5.88 -4.23
C ARG A 85 -15.00 6.46 -3.65
N LYS A 86 -14.92 6.58 -2.31
CA LYS A 86 -13.83 7.29 -1.62
C LYS A 86 -12.83 6.37 -0.93
N SER A 87 -13.00 5.06 -1.03
CA SER A 87 -12.16 4.08 -0.33
C SER A 87 -10.67 4.29 -0.57
N HIS A 88 -10.30 4.49 -1.82
CA HIS A 88 -8.94 4.74 -2.24
C HIS A 88 -8.36 6.03 -1.61
N GLU A 89 -9.12 7.13 -1.66
CA GLU A 89 -8.71 8.41 -1.06
C GLU A 89 -8.59 8.31 0.47
N ILE A 90 -9.57 7.68 1.12
CA ILE A 90 -9.58 7.50 2.58
C ILE A 90 -8.37 6.68 3.03
N TYR A 91 -8.09 5.58 2.33
CA TYR A 91 -6.97 4.72 2.65
C TYR A 91 -5.62 5.42 2.39
N ARG A 92 -5.50 6.14 1.26
CA ARG A 92 -4.32 6.93 0.91
C ARG A 92 -4.02 7.98 1.97
N ASN A 93 -5.03 8.73 2.42
CA ASN A 93 -4.88 9.74 3.47
C ASN A 93 -4.43 9.11 4.80
N TRP A 94 -5.01 7.97 5.17
CA TRP A 94 -4.57 7.23 6.35
C TRP A 94 -3.12 6.75 6.24
N TYR A 95 -2.71 6.24 5.09
CA TYR A 95 -1.35 5.75 4.87
C TYR A 95 -0.32 6.89 4.96
N ILE A 96 -0.62 8.03 4.32
CA ILE A 96 0.26 9.21 4.30
C ILE A 96 0.36 9.86 5.68
N ASP A 97 -0.76 10.17 6.32
CA ASP A 97 -0.77 10.90 7.59
C ASP A 97 -0.45 9.97 8.79
N GLY A 98 -0.60 8.65 8.62
CA GLY A 98 -0.45 7.66 9.67
C GLY A 98 -1.58 7.68 10.70
N ARG A 99 -2.61 8.48 10.46
CA ARG A 99 -3.78 8.65 11.33
C ARG A 99 -4.96 9.16 10.53
N LEU A 100 -6.17 8.80 11.00
CA LEU A 100 -7.42 9.20 10.38
C LEU A 100 -8.42 9.54 11.49
N TYR A 101 -9.18 10.61 11.29
CA TYR A 101 -10.18 11.08 12.23
C TYR A 101 -11.51 11.27 11.56
N TYR A 102 -12.56 10.67 12.15
CA TYR A 102 -13.95 10.91 11.78
C TYR A 102 -14.75 11.32 13.00
N HIS A 103 -15.51 12.40 12.88
CA HIS A 103 -16.46 12.81 13.89
C HIS A 103 -17.79 12.11 13.63
N LYS A 104 -18.27 11.37 14.62
CA LYS A 104 -19.54 10.65 14.62
C LYS A 104 -20.64 11.65 15.04
N VAL A 105 -21.43 12.12 14.08
CA VAL A 105 -22.53 13.06 14.34
C VAL A 105 -23.78 12.26 14.67
N ILE A 106 -24.32 12.47 15.88
CA ILE A 106 -25.46 11.76 16.44
C ILE A 106 -26.52 12.80 16.80
N ASP A 107 -27.81 12.47 16.61
CA ASP A 107 -28.92 13.32 17.09
C ASP A 107 -29.18 13.03 18.57
N PHE A 108 -28.87 13.98 19.43
CA PHE A 108 -29.08 13.85 20.88
C PHE A 108 -30.57 13.68 21.27
N LYS A 109 -31.49 14.06 20.39
CA LYS A 109 -32.93 13.87 20.68
C LYS A 109 -33.41 12.47 20.37
N LYS A 110 -32.74 11.80 19.42
CA LYS A 110 -33.10 10.47 18.94
C LYS A 110 -31.83 9.64 18.70
N PRO A 111 -31.13 9.25 19.77
CA PRO A 111 -29.90 8.49 19.65
C PRO A 111 -30.11 7.11 19.01
N GLU A 112 -31.31 6.56 19.10
CA GLU A 112 -31.69 5.26 18.52
C GLU A 112 -31.65 5.24 16.97
N GLU A 113 -31.64 6.38 16.32
CA GLU A 113 -31.43 6.46 14.86
C GLU A 113 -29.97 6.12 14.46
N GLY A 114 -29.06 6.10 15.44
CA GLY A 114 -27.64 5.80 15.23
C GLY A 114 -26.85 7.01 14.73
N ILE A 115 -25.76 6.74 14.01
CA ILE A 115 -24.89 7.76 13.44
C ILE A 115 -25.59 8.33 12.19
N LYS A 116 -25.74 9.65 12.14
CA LYS A 116 -26.37 10.34 10.99
C LYS A 116 -25.36 10.75 9.94
N GLU A 117 -24.16 11.11 10.36
CA GLU A 117 -23.13 11.61 9.46
C GLU A 117 -21.75 11.29 10.03
N LEU A 118 -20.82 10.94 9.16
CA LEU A 118 -19.42 10.76 9.46
C LEU A 118 -18.61 11.88 8.80
N ARG A 119 -18.13 12.83 9.61
CA ARG A 119 -17.36 13.97 9.12
C ARG A 119 -15.87 13.70 9.20
N TYR A 120 -15.20 13.69 8.06
CA TYR A 120 -13.75 13.66 8.02
C TYR A 120 -13.15 14.91 8.66
N ILE A 121 -12.13 14.71 9.50
CA ILE A 121 -11.36 15.80 10.11
C ILE A 121 -9.91 15.67 9.69
N ASP A 122 -9.35 16.73 9.14
CA ASP A 122 -7.94 16.77 8.76
C ASP A 122 -7.03 16.51 9.97
N ALA A 123 -6.07 15.61 9.80
CA ALA A 123 -5.11 15.23 10.83
C ALA A 123 -4.30 16.42 11.37
N MET A 124 -4.11 17.47 10.58
CA MET A 124 -3.42 18.70 11.00
C MET A 124 -4.24 19.54 11.98
N LYS A 125 -5.59 19.39 11.99
CA LYS A 125 -6.50 20.15 12.85
C LYS A 125 -6.84 19.44 14.15
N MET A 126 -6.46 18.17 14.29
CA MET A 126 -6.80 17.34 15.43
C MET A 126 -5.54 16.95 16.21
N ARG A 127 -5.65 16.98 17.54
CA ARG A 127 -4.61 16.51 18.43
C ARG A 127 -5.18 15.58 19.48
N TYR A 128 -4.60 14.39 19.61
CA TYR A 128 -4.90 13.44 20.67
C TYR A 128 -4.09 13.77 21.92
N ILE A 129 -4.75 13.88 23.06
CA ILE A 129 -4.10 14.16 24.35
C ILE A 129 -4.46 13.03 25.33
N ARG A 130 -3.40 12.51 25.94
CA ARG A 130 -3.48 11.56 27.03
C ARG A 130 -2.71 12.14 28.21
N GLN A 131 -3.43 12.46 29.28
CA GLN A 131 -2.85 13.02 30.49
C GLN A 131 -3.38 12.34 31.73
N GLN A 132 -2.61 12.39 32.80
CA GLN A 132 -3.11 11.94 34.09
C GLN A 132 -4.19 12.92 34.57
N LYS A 133 -5.32 12.37 35.03
CA LYS A 133 -6.38 13.16 35.64
C LYS A 133 -5.80 13.87 36.86
N LYS A 134 -5.84 15.20 36.84
CA LYS A 134 -5.37 15.99 37.98
C LYS A 134 -6.33 15.72 39.14
N THR A 135 -5.83 15.06 40.18
CA THR A 135 -6.57 14.88 41.40
C THR A 135 -6.82 16.25 42.04
N THR A 136 -8.06 16.64 42.18
CA THR A 136 -8.44 17.93 42.76
C THR A 136 -8.00 17.94 44.22
N ASP A 137 -7.64 19.12 44.76
CA ASP A 137 -7.24 19.21 46.18
C ASP A 137 -8.34 18.75 47.16
N ALA A 138 -9.61 18.78 46.73
CA ALA A 138 -10.73 18.19 47.43
C ALA A 138 -10.62 16.66 47.53
N ASP A 139 -10.26 15.98 46.45
CA ASP A 139 -10.08 14.52 46.41
C ASP A 139 -8.89 14.09 47.26
N LYS A 140 -7.83 14.90 47.26
CA LYS A 140 -6.67 14.65 48.13
C LYS A 140 -7.04 14.78 49.61
N ARG A 141 -7.86 15.79 49.95
CA ARG A 141 -8.35 15.97 51.33
C ARG A 141 -9.28 14.85 51.75
N PHE A 142 -10.15 14.39 50.86
CA PHE A 142 -11.06 13.29 51.11
C PHE A 142 -10.31 11.95 51.32
N ARG A 143 -9.27 11.71 50.52
CA ARG A 143 -8.40 10.53 50.68
C ARG A 143 -7.58 10.57 51.98
N LEU A 144 -7.06 11.75 52.35
CA LEU A 144 -6.36 11.95 53.62
C LEU A 144 -7.28 11.82 54.83
N ALA A 145 -8.54 12.26 54.75
CA ALA A 145 -9.53 12.15 55.79
C ALA A 145 -9.99 10.67 56.04
N ASN A 146 -10.01 9.87 54.99
CA ASN A 146 -10.38 8.44 55.03
C ASN A 146 -9.17 7.50 55.22
N ALA A 147 -7.94 8.02 55.26
CA ALA A 147 -6.75 7.25 55.58
C ALA A 147 -6.78 6.89 57.10
N ASN A 148 -7.21 5.69 57.37
CA ASN A 148 -7.28 5.16 58.76
C ASN A 148 -5.84 4.97 59.26
N PRO A 149 -5.40 5.64 60.34
CA PRO A 149 -4.00 5.59 60.79
C PRO A 149 -3.58 4.20 61.32
N ASN A 150 -4.51 3.27 61.44
CA ASN A 150 -4.24 1.90 61.92
C ASN A 150 -4.19 0.83 60.81
N ASN A 151 -4.31 1.21 59.55
CA ASN A 151 -4.27 0.25 58.45
C ASN A 151 -2.81 0.06 58.02
N GLN A 152 -2.17 -0.98 58.47
CA GLN A 152 -0.81 -1.41 58.07
C GLN A 152 -0.79 -2.11 56.69
N ASN A 153 -1.85 -1.95 55.89
CA ASN A 153 -1.80 -2.43 54.52
C ASN A 153 -0.86 -1.55 53.68
N PRO A 154 0.06 -2.17 52.94
CA PRO A 154 0.90 -1.41 52.02
C PRO A 154 0.00 -0.59 51.09
N MET A 155 0.37 0.69 50.86
CA MET A 155 -0.29 1.58 49.94
C MET A 155 -0.71 0.80 48.69
N GLU A 156 -2.00 0.66 48.50
CA GLU A 156 -2.57 0.22 47.26
C GLU A 156 -2.17 1.29 46.24
N TYR A 157 -1.18 0.99 45.40
CA TYR A 157 -0.78 1.87 44.31
C TYR A 157 -1.93 1.90 43.30
N GLU A 158 -2.88 2.79 43.53
CA GLU A 158 -3.88 3.11 42.56
C GLU A 158 -3.17 3.70 41.35
N PHE A 159 -3.23 2.98 40.25
CA PHE A 159 -2.75 3.52 38.98
C PHE A 159 -3.50 4.82 38.69
N PRO A 160 -2.80 5.91 38.35
CA PRO A 160 -3.46 7.18 38.08
C PRO A 160 -4.44 7.05 36.92
N GLU A 161 -5.67 7.48 37.11
CA GLU A 161 -6.65 7.54 36.04
C GLU A 161 -6.12 8.40 34.90
N MET A 162 -6.14 7.85 33.69
CA MET A 162 -5.72 8.55 32.49
C MET A 162 -6.94 9.17 31.80
N GLU A 163 -6.90 10.46 31.59
CA GLU A 163 -7.91 11.18 30.79
C GLU A 163 -7.45 11.26 29.35
N GLU A 164 -8.30 10.78 28.42
CA GLU A 164 -8.04 10.78 26.99
C GLU A 164 -9.09 11.63 26.31
N TYR A 165 -8.66 12.61 25.51
CA TYR A 165 -9.54 13.49 24.76
C TYR A 165 -8.84 14.04 23.52
N PHE A 166 -9.64 14.59 22.61
CA PHE A 166 -9.16 15.26 21.40
C PHE A 166 -9.34 16.77 21.53
N ILE A 167 -8.41 17.52 20.92
CA ILE A 167 -8.53 18.97 20.73
C ILE A 167 -8.63 19.25 19.25
N TYR A 168 -9.74 19.84 18.83
CA TYR A 168 -9.94 20.32 17.48
C TYR A 168 -9.59 21.80 17.39
N ASN A 169 -8.66 22.15 16.49
CA ASN A 169 -8.27 23.52 16.22
C ASN A 169 -8.44 23.86 14.72
N PRO A 170 -9.48 24.61 14.34
CA PRO A 170 -9.74 24.95 12.95
C PRO A 170 -8.65 25.84 12.32
N LYS A 171 -7.95 26.65 13.13
CA LYS A 171 -6.92 27.60 12.67
C LYS A 171 -5.53 26.99 12.52
N MET A 172 -5.34 25.71 12.85
CA MET A 172 -4.05 24.99 12.81
C MET A 172 -2.91 25.66 13.62
N THR A 173 -3.23 26.60 14.51
CA THR A 173 -2.25 27.32 15.31
C THR A 173 -2.15 26.64 16.67
N TYR A 174 -1.12 25.86 16.88
CA TYR A 174 -0.81 25.29 18.19
C TYR A 174 0.23 26.15 18.88
N PRO A 175 -0.07 26.71 20.08
CA PRO A 175 0.89 27.52 20.80
C PRO A 175 2.10 26.66 21.19
N THR A 176 3.27 27.03 20.70
CA THR A 176 4.57 26.44 21.05
C THR A 176 5.09 27.16 22.30
N GLY A 177 5.10 26.49 23.45
CA GLY A 177 5.64 27.08 24.70
C GLY A 177 4.56 27.57 25.67
N ASN A 178 4.98 28.30 26.71
CA ASN A 178 4.15 28.76 27.83
C ASN A 178 2.98 29.70 27.49
N ALA A 179 2.59 29.81 26.23
CA ALA A 179 1.45 30.63 25.76
C ALA A 179 0.08 30.12 26.25
N SER A 180 0.00 28.94 26.87
CA SER A 180 -1.21 28.48 27.56
C SER A 180 -1.62 29.36 28.75
N ALA A 181 -0.74 30.26 29.23
CA ALA A 181 -1.04 31.19 30.33
C ALA A 181 -1.71 32.50 29.86
N LEU A 182 -1.75 32.78 28.56
CA LEU A 182 -2.26 34.03 27.98
C LEU A 182 -3.45 33.77 27.03
N GLY A 183 -4.47 32.98 27.43
CA GLY A 183 -5.78 32.98 26.78
C GLY A 183 -5.80 32.76 25.26
N GLY A 184 -4.76 32.13 24.69
CA GLY A 184 -4.78 31.71 23.28
C GLY A 184 -5.89 30.68 23.07
N GLU A 185 -6.75 30.89 22.07
CA GLU A 185 -7.92 30.06 21.75
C GLU A 185 -7.60 28.57 21.94
N ALA A 186 -7.97 28.04 23.09
CA ALA A 186 -7.95 26.61 23.33
C ALA A 186 -8.92 25.99 22.34
N GLY A 187 -8.40 25.10 21.48
CA GLY A 187 -9.27 24.39 20.53
C GLY A 187 -10.43 23.72 21.26
N ILE A 188 -11.43 23.28 20.52
CA ILE A 188 -12.61 22.61 21.06
C ILE A 188 -12.21 21.24 21.61
N LYS A 189 -12.46 21.01 22.91
CA LYS A 189 -12.24 19.69 23.52
C LYS A 189 -13.38 18.75 23.10
N MET A 190 -13.01 17.61 22.54
CA MET A 190 -13.94 16.56 22.09
C MET A 190 -13.66 15.26 22.87
N THR A 191 -14.72 14.56 23.21
CA THR A 191 -14.62 13.28 23.92
C THR A 191 -14.10 12.17 23.00
N LYS A 192 -13.45 11.16 23.56
CA LYS A 192 -12.93 10.02 22.81
C LYS A 192 -14.02 9.30 22.03
N ASP A 193 -15.21 9.15 22.61
CA ASP A 193 -16.32 8.41 22.01
C ASP A 193 -16.94 9.11 20.80
N SER A 194 -16.80 10.44 20.70
CA SER A 194 -17.31 11.22 19.57
C SER A 194 -16.45 11.14 18.33
N ILE A 195 -15.21 10.66 18.44
CA ILE A 195 -14.22 10.61 17.36
C ILE A 195 -13.79 9.19 17.10
N THR A 196 -13.92 8.73 15.88
CA THR A 196 -13.22 7.53 15.41
C THR A 196 -11.79 7.88 15.06
N TYR A 197 -10.85 7.24 15.74
CA TYR A 197 -9.42 7.48 15.59
C TYR A 197 -8.70 6.21 15.15
N CYS A 198 -8.32 6.17 13.88
CA CYS A 198 -7.56 5.05 13.31
C CYS A 198 -6.09 5.44 13.14
N THR A 199 -5.19 4.70 13.79
CA THR A 199 -3.75 4.96 13.74
C THR A 199 -3.02 3.92 12.91
N SER A 200 -1.83 4.29 12.39
CA SER A 200 -0.90 3.35 11.74
C SER A 200 -0.40 2.24 12.67
N GLY A 201 -0.47 2.48 14.00
CA GLY A 201 0.13 1.62 15.01
C GLY A 201 1.64 1.78 15.18
N LEU A 202 2.25 2.66 14.39
CA LEU A 202 3.65 3.04 14.58
C LEU A 202 3.71 4.21 15.55
N VAL A 203 4.44 4.03 16.65
CA VAL A 203 4.57 5.05 17.69
C VAL A 203 6.05 5.33 17.93
N ASP A 204 6.40 6.59 18.02
CA ASP A 204 7.71 7.01 18.50
C ASP A 204 7.82 6.69 20.00
N ARG A 205 8.76 5.83 20.36
CA ARG A 205 8.94 5.40 21.76
C ARG A 205 9.37 6.53 22.68
N ASN A 206 10.02 7.55 22.15
CA ASN A 206 10.55 8.68 22.95
C ASN A 206 9.48 9.73 23.20
N LYS A 207 8.68 10.05 22.17
CA LYS A 207 7.70 11.15 22.23
C LYS A 207 6.26 10.66 22.39
N GLY A 208 6.00 9.35 22.17
CA GLY A 208 4.65 8.79 22.20
C GLY A 208 3.76 9.25 21.03
N SER A 209 4.33 9.95 20.04
CA SER A 209 3.60 10.43 18.86
C SER A 209 3.38 9.33 17.83
N THR A 210 2.25 9.37 17.14
CA THR A 210 1.95 8.44 16.05
C THR A 210 2.74 8.81 14.81
N LEU A 211 3.38 7.82 14.19
CA LEU A 211 4.18 7.97 12.98
C LEU A 211 3.44 7.44 11.75
N SER A 212 3.72 8.03 10.59
CA SER A 212 3.28 7.51 9.29
C SER A 212 4.16 6.34 8.84
N TYR A 213 3.64 5.52 7.91
CA TYR A 213 4.43 4.51 7.21
C TYR A 213 5.55 5.14 6.37
N LEU A 214 5.37 6.40 5.92
CA LEU A 214 6.37 7.16 5.19
C LEU A 214 7.57 7.61 6.05
N HIS A 215 7.46 7.54 7.38
CA HIS A 215 8.51 8.03 8.27
C HIS A 215 9.89 7.40 7.98
N LYS A 216 9.90 6.10 7.70
CA LYS A 216 11.13 5.36 7.39
C LYS A 216 11.78 5.79 6.07
N ALA A 217 10.99 6.35 5.16
CA ALA A 217 11.42 6.77 3.83
C ALA A 217 12.02 8.19 3.79
N ILE A 218 11.83 9.02 4.85
CA ILE A 218 12.31 10.41 4.90
C ILE A 218 13.78 10.52 4.49
N LYS A 219 14.64 9.74 5.14
CA LYS A 219 16.08 9.77 4.88
C LYS A 219 16.43 9.32 3.47
N SER A 220 15.81 8.23 3.01
CA SER A 220 16.09 7.67 1.69
C SER A 220 15.68 8.62 0.58
N LEU A 221 14.51 9.27 0.72
CA LEU A 221 14.02 10.24 -0.24
C LEU A 221 14.89 11.50 -0.29
N ASN A 222 15.26 12.04 0.87
CA ASN A 222 16.15 13.21 0.92
C ASN A 222 17.51 12.93 0.26
N GLN A 223 18.05 11.72 0.46
CA GLN A 223 19.29 11.29 -0.18
C GLN A 223 19.14 11.15 -1.69
N LEU A 224 18.02 10.56 -2.16
CA LEU A 224 17.73 10.42 -3.59
C LEU A 224 17.67 11.79 -4.26
N ARG A 225 16.85 12.72 -3.75
CA ARG A 225 16.74 14.08 -4.28
C ARG A 225 18.09 14.79 -4.34
N MET A 226 18.88 14.70 -3.26
CA MET A 226 20.20 15.34 -3.23
C MET A 226 21.13 14.81 -4.31
N ILE A 227 21.09 13.50 -4.60
CA ILE A 227 21.94 12.90 -5.63
C ILE A 227 21.44 13.24 -7.03
N GLU A 228 20.13 13.24 -7.25
CA GLU A 228 19.52 13.66 -8.50
C GLU A 228 19.89 15.10 -8.85
N ASP A 229 19.70 16.04 -7.90
CA ASP A 229 20.09 17.44 -8.06
C ASP A 229 21.60 17.58 -8.31
N SER A 230 22.41 16.85 -7.55
CA SER A 230 23.86 16.85 -7.70
C SER A 230 24.30 16.32 -9.07
N LEU A 231 23.64 15.28 -9.58
CA LEU A 231 23.93 14.74 -10.89
C LEU A 231 23.60 15.73 -12.00
N VAL A 232 22.44 16.40 -11.92
CA VAL A 232 22.05 17.45 -12.87
C VAL A 232 23.09 18.58 -12.87
N ILE A 233 23.44 19.08 -11.68
CA ILE A 233 24.46 20.14 -11.52
C ILE A 233 25.81 19.68 -12.08
N TYR A 234 26.22 18.44 -11.78
CA TYR A 234 27.48 17.87 -12.28
C TYR A 234 27.49 17.77 -13.80
N ARG A 235 26.44 17.27 -14.41
CA ARG A 235 26.31 17.15 -15.86
C ARG A 235 26.31 18.51 -16.54
N LEU A 236 25.54 19.48 -16.00
CA LEU A 236 25.51 20.85 -16.52
C LEU A 236 26.87 21.55 -16.42
N SER A 237 27.59 21.32 -15.32
CA SER A 237 28.88 21.98 -15.08
C SER A 237 30.06 21.30 -15.75
N ARG A 238 30.01 20.00 -15.99
CA ARG A 238 31.14 19.18 -16.46
C ARG A 238 30.99 18.59 -17.85
N ALA A 239 29.76 18.40 -18.35
CA ALA A 239 29.52 17.85 -19.69
C ALA A 239 30.07 18.75 -20.78
N PRO A 240 29.88 20.09 -20.73
CA PRO A 240 30.44 20.96 -21.77
C PRO A 240 31.96 21.03 -21.63
N GLU A 241 32.65 21.01 -22.78
CA GLU A 241 34.05 21.35 -22.87
C GLU A 241 34.24 22.78 -22.41
N ARG A 242 35.14 23.01 -21.46
CA ARG A 242 35.47 24.36 -21.00
C ARG A 242 36.56 24.94 -21.88
N ARG A 243 36.42 26.21 -22.27
CA ARG A 243 37.43 26.91 -23.01
C ARG A 243 38.29 27.76 -22.08
N VAL A 244 39.59 27.71 -22.30
CA VAL A 244 40.55 28.57 -21.62
C VAL A 244 41.02 29.57 -22.63
N PHE A 245 40.67 30.84 -22.42
CA PHE A 245 41.13 31.94 -23.26
C PHE A 245 42.38 32.53 -22.67
N TYR A 246 43.52 32.35 -23.28
CA TYR A 246 44.74 33.05 -22.95
C TYR A 246 44.76 34.35 -23.71
N ILE A 247 44.53 35.46 -23.03
CA ILE A 247 44.49 36.80 -23.64
C ILE A 247 45.87 37.46 -23.50
N ASP A 248 46.46 37.77 -24.62
CA ASP A 248 47.70 38.54 -24.63
C ASP A 248 47.41 39.98 -24.18
N VAL A 249 47.98 40.36 -23.07
CA VAL A 249 47.87 41.73 -22.52
C VAL A 249 49.12 42.55 -22.81
N GLY A 250 50.07 41.98 -23.56
CA GLY A 250 51.30 42.67 -23.98
C GLY A 250 52.04 43.35 -22.77
N ASN A 251 52.58 44.50 -23.00
CA ASN A 251 53.31 45.29 -22.02
C ASN A 251 52.45 46.24 -21.18
N LEU A 252 51.13 45.96 -21.08
CA LEU A 252 50.26 46.80 -20.25
C LEU A 252 50.64 46.72 -18.76
N PRO A 253 50.59 47.85 -18.05
CA PRO A 253 50.74 47.86 -16.56
C PRO A 253 49.71 46.94 -15.93
N LYS A 254 50.09 46.23 -14.84
CA LYS A 254 49.26 45.18 -14.18
C LYS A 254 47.80 45.62 -13.97
N VAL A 255 47.58 46.85 -13.48
CA VAL A 255 46.24 47.39 -13.20
C VAL A 255 45.41 47.54 -14.48
N LYS A 256 46.01 48.03 -15.58
CA LYS A 256 45.32 48.18 -16.85
C LYS A 256 45.06 46.83 -17.54
N ALA A 257 45.96 45.88 -17.37
CA ALA A 257 45.77 44.52 -17.88
C ALA A 257 44.61 43.81 -17.16
N GLU A 258 44.50 43.96 -15.85
CA GLU A 258 43.38 43.44 -15.06
C GLU A 258 42.04 44.12 -15.41
N GLN A 259 42.05 45.43 -15.63
CA GLN A 259 40.85 46.13 -16.11
C GLN A 259 40.41 45.67 -17.49
N TYR A 260 41.32 45.55 -18.44
CA TYR A 260 41.03 45.05 -19.78
C TYR A 260 40.45 43.62 -19.71
N LEU A 261 41.05 42.76 -18.89
CA LEU A 261 40.55 41.41 -18.68
C LEU A 261 39.12 41.41 -18.10
N ARG A 262 38.84 42.23 -17.10
CA ARG A 262 37.50 42.37 -16.52
C ARG A 262 36.47 42.87 -17.52
N ASP A 263 36.84 43.83 -18.35
CA ASP A 263 35.94 44.34 -19.38
C ASP A 263 35.62 43.31 -20.44
N VAL A 264 36.59 42.50 -20.85
CA VAL A 264 36.39 41.39 -21.77
C VAL A 264 35.51 40.29 -21.10
N MET A 265 35.82 39.93 -19.86
CA MET A 265 35.02 38.98 -19.10
C MET A 265 33.56 39.45 -18.94
N SER A 266 33.32 40.71 -18.64
CA SER A 266 31.96 41.23 -18.45
C SER A 266 31.13 41.25 -19.73
N ARG A 267 31.77 41.35 -20.89
CA ARG A 267 31.11 41.34 -22.20
C ARG A 267 30.74 39.94 -22.68
N TYR A 268 31.52 38.93 -22.31
CA TYR A 268 31.42 37.58 -22.87
C TYR A 268 31.08 36.50 -21.83
N ARG A 269 30.93 36.85 -20.52
CA ARG A 269 30.58 35.90 -19.48
C ARG A 269 29.06 35.67 -19.43
N ASN A 270 28.65 34.42 -19.64
CA ASN A 270 27.28 33.98 -19.44
C ASN A 270 27.21 33.15 -18.13
N LYS A 271 26.14 33.34 -17.36
CA LYS A 271 25.89 32.60 -16.15
C LYS A 271 24.58 31.85 -16.27
N LEU A 272 24.65 30.52 -16.18
CA LEU A 272 23.48 29.67 -16.03
C LEU A 272 23.15 29.50 -14.56
N VAL A 273 21.89 29.64 -14.22
CA VAL A 273 21.38 29.40 -12.87
C VAL A 273 20.37 28.25 -12.97
N TYR A 274 20.67 27.19 -12.27
CA TYR A 274 19.75 26.07 -12.08
C TYR A 274 18.89 26.29 -10.85
N ASP A 275 17.56 26.25 -10.99
CA ASP A 275 16.62 26.33 -9.90
C ASP A 275 16.25 24.92 -9.47
N ALA A 276 16.74 24.48 -8.30
CA ALA A 276 16.49 23.14 -7.77
C ALA A 276 15.03 22.86 -7.38
N ASN A 277 14.20 23.92 -7.24
CA ASN A 277 12.79 23.74 -6.89
C ASN A 277 11.90 23.48 -8.10
N THR A 278 12.21 24.13 -9.23
CA THR A 278 11.41 24.03 -10.45
C THR A 278 12.06 23.12 -11.51
N GLY A 279 13.36 22.79 -11.34
CA GLY A 279 14.13 22.07 -12.34
C GLY A 279 14.43 22.89 -13.60
N GLU A 280 14.09 24.18 -13.61
CA GLU A 280 14.32 25.06 -14.76
C GLU A 280 15.74 25.60 -14.78
N ILE A 281 16.30 25.70 -15.98
CA ILE A 281 17.56 26.38 -16.24
C ILE A 281 17.23 27.80 -16.70
N ARG A 282 17.57 28.79 -15.90
CA ARG A 282 17.39 30.20 -16.25
C ARG A 282 18.71 30.79 -16.75
N ASP A 283 18.65 31.38 -17.91
CA ASP A 283 19.76 32.15 -18.48
C ASP A 283 19.52 33.63 -18.22
N ASP A 284 20.41 34.28 -17.45
CA ASP A 284 20.30 35.70 -17.15
C ASP A 284 20.60 36.61 -18.36
N LYS A 285 21.16 36.07 -19.42
CA LYS A 285 21.40 36.78 -20.66
C LYS A 285 21.05 35.92 -21.87
N LYS A 286 20.31 36.50 -22.81
CA LYS A 286 19.77 35.89 -24.04
C LYS A 286 20.78 35.24 -25.01
N MET A 287 21.99 34.88 -24.58
CA MET A 287 22.98 34.20 -25.41
C MET A 287 23.19 32.76 -24.92
N MET A 288 22.92 31.82 -25.80
CA MET A 288 23.10 30.38 -25.59
C MET A 288 24.60 30.02 -25.51
N SER A 289 25.23 30.24 -24.38
CA SER A 289 26.52 29.64 -24.07
C SER A 289 26.47 28.96 -22.71
N MET A 290 26.42 27.64 -22.75
CA MET A 290 26.37 26.77 -21.58
C MET A 290 27.72 26.62 -20.87
N MET A 291 28.72 27.50 -21.12
CA MET A 291 30.08 27.24 -20.69
C MET A 291 30.62 28.33 -19.78
N GLU A 292 31.18 27.95 -18.63
CA GLU A 292 32.09 28.82 -17.89
C GLU A 292 33.46 28.80 -18.59
N ASP A 293 33.76 29.85 -19.35
CA ASP A 293 35.05 30.03 -19.98
C ASP A 293 36.06 30.63 -18.98
N PHE A 294 37.29 30.15 -19.03
CA PHE A 294 38.38 30.68 -18.20
C PHE A 294 39.18 31.73 -19.00
N TRP A 295 39.34 32.92 -18.45
CA TRP A 295 40.04 34.04 -19.08
C TRP A 295 41.32 34.28 -18.29
N LEU A 296 42.46 33.94 -18.86
CA LEU A 296 43.75 34.04 -18.22
C LEU A 296 44.63 35.08 -18.95
N PRO A 297 45.20 36.07 -18.23
CA PRO A 297 46.10 36.99 -18.85
C PRO A 297 47.45 36.33 -19.10
N ARG A 298 48.00 36.52 -20.31
CA ARG A 298 49.32 36.02 -20.68
C ARG A 298 50.25 37.21 -20.89
N ARG A 299 51.41 37.14 -20.30
CA ARG A 299 52.51 38.07 -20.51
C ARG A 299 53.64 37.28 -21.15
N GLU A 300 54.29 37.86 -22.11
CA GLU A 300 55.47 37.36 -22.79
C GLU A 300 55.32 36.23 -23.82
N GLY A 301 55.97 36.44 -24.97
CA GLY A 301 56.45 35.43 -25.87
C GLY A 301 55.75 35.23 -27.18
N GLY A 302 55.17 36.27 -27.80
CA GLY A 302 54.97 36.24 -29.26
C GLY A 302 53.94 35.27 -29.82
N ARG A 303 53.15 34.58 -29.02
CA ARG A 303 51.99 33.84 -29.46
C ARG A 303 50.75 34.61 -28.99
N GLY A 304 49.99 35.14 -29.92
CA GLY A 304 48.76 35.87 -29.62
C GLY A 304 47.76 35.17 -28.74
N THR A 305 46.53 35.65 -28.70
CA THR A 305 45.42 35.01 -27.96
C THR A 305 45.26 33.56 -28.39
N GLU A 306 45.39 32.65 -27.44
CA GLU A 306 45.26 31.20 -27.66
C GLU A 306 44.01 30.69 -26.96
N ILE A 307 43.26 29.79 -27.58
CA ILE A 307 42.09 29.15 -27.01
C ILE A 307 42.43 27.65 -26.87
N THR A 308 42.41 27.19 -25.62
CA THR A 308 42.60 25.77 -25.34
C THR A 308 41.33 25.23 -24.72
N THR A 309 40.89 24.05 -25.18
CA THR A 309 39.73 23.35 -24.62
C THR A 309 40.18 22.38 -23.53
N LEU A 310 39.53 22.44 -22.40
CA LEU A 310 39.64 21.42 -21.34
C LEU A 310 38.62 20.33 -21.69
N PRO A 311 39.04 19.05 -21.74
CA PRO A 311 38.13 17.97 -22.06
C PRO A 311 36.99 17.91 -21.05
N GLY A 312 35.79 17.62 -21.54
CA GLY A 312 34.62 17.36 -20.69
C GLY A 312 34.84 16.19 -19.72
N GLY A 313 34.00 16.08 -18.72
CA GLY A 313 34.05 14.97 -17.77
C GLY A 313 33.79 13.64 -18.46
N GLN A 314 34.58 12.62 -18.09
CA GLN A 314 34.33 11.23 -18.46
C GLN A 314 33.28 10.62 -17.52
N ASN A 315 32.59 9.55 -17.95
CA ASN A 315 31.57 8.82 -17.17
C ASN A 315 30.29 9.62 -16.81
N LEU A 316 29.84 10.51 -17.71
CA LEU A 316 28.59 11.27 -17.53
C LEU A 316 27.33 10.42 -17.64
N GLY A 317 27.42 9.18 -18.12
CA GLY A 317 26.31 8.25 -18.29
C GLY A 317 26.01 7.36 -17.09
N GLU A 318 26.85 7.39 -16.04
CA GLU A 318 26.71 6.51 -14.90
C GLU A 318 25.59 6.97 -13.97
N ILE A 319 24.57 6.10 -13.77
CA ILE A 319 23.38 6.39 -12.96
C ILE A 319 23.21 5.35 -11.81
N THR A 320 24.19 4.48 -11.63
CA THR A 320 24.16 3.36 -10.68
C THR A 320 23.87 3.79 -9.25
N ASP A 321 24.37 4.98 -8.86
CA ASP A 321 24.14 5.53 -7.53
C ASP A 321 22.67 5.94 -7.35
N ILE A 322 22.05 6.54 -8.37
CA ILE A 322 20.63 6.92 -8.34
C ILE A 322 19.77 5.67 -8.22
N GLU A 323 20.03 4.65 -9.02
CA GLU A 323 19.31 3.37 -8.96
C GLU A 323 19.44 2.71 -7.58
N TYR A 324 20.63 2.77 -6.97
CA TYR A 324 20.84 2.26 -5.63
C TYR A 324 19.94 2.98 -4.61
N PHE A 325 19.87 4.32 -4.64
CA PHE A 325 19.04 5.08 -3.70
C PHE A 325 17.55 4.94 -4.01
N LYS A 326 17.16 4.82 -5.27
CA LYS A 326 15.79 4.50 -5.69
C LYS A 326 15.35 3.14 -5.13
N LYS A 327 16.15 2.08 -5.32
CA LYS A 327 15.90 0.76 -4.74
C LYS A 327 15.86 0.78 -3.20
N LYS A 328 16.70 1.60 -2.57
CA LYS A 328 16.69 1.79 -1.11
C LYS A 328 15.40 2.48 -0.64
N LEU A 329 14.89 3.46 -1.38
CA LEU A 329 13.62 4.12 -1.11
C LEU A 329 12.46 3.11 -1.15
N TYR A 330 12.33 2.32 -2.21
CA TYR A 330 11.28 1.32 -2.35
C TYR A 330 11.34 0.25 -1.25
N ARG A 331 12.53 -0.21 -0.89
CA ARG A 331 12.71 -1.12 0.26
C ARG A 331 12.27 -0.48 1.58
N SER A 332 12.46 0.82 1.77
CA SER A 332 12.00 1.53 2.98
C SER A 332 10.48 1.63 3.05
N LEU A 333 9.80 1.65 1.90
CA LEU A 333 8.33 1.63 1.75
C LEU A 333 7.76 0.20 1.74
N ASN A 334 8.60 -0.83 1.78
CA ASN A 334 8.26 -2.25 1.65
C ASN A 334 7.64 -2.64 0.29
N VAL A 335 7.87 -1.84 -0.76
CA VAL A 335 7.46 -2.16 -2.12
C VAL A 335 8.58 -2.92 -2.82
N PRO A 336 8.31 -4.06 -3.47
CA PRO A 336 9.30 -4.79 -4.24
C PRO A 336 9.82 -3.94 -5.40
N PRO A 337 11.14 -3.81 -5.58
CA PRO A 337 11.69 -3.08 -6.73
C PRO A 337 11.23 -3.63 -8.08
N SER A 338 10.92 -4.93 -8.15
CA SER A 338 10.42 -5.59 -9.36
C SER A 338 9.10 -5.03 -9.89
N ARG A 339 8.28 -4.43 -9.03
CA ARG A 339 7.03 -3.76 -9.44
C ARG A 339 7.28 -2.38 -10.06
N MET A 340 8.38 -1.73 -9.66
CA MET A 340 8.70 -0.37 -10.05
C MET A 340 9.65 -0.29 -11.24
N ASP A 341 10.49 -1.30 -11.45
CA ASP A 341 11.44 -1.37 -12.57
C ASP A 341 10.76 -2.08 -13.76
N GLY A 342 10.13 -1.32 -14.65
CA GLY A 342 9.46 -1.84 -15.86
C GLY A 342 10.41 -2.44 -16.92
N GLU A 343 11.72 -2.38 -16.70
CA GLU A 343 12.74 -2.88 -17.64
C GLU A 343 13.13 -4.35 -17.45
N GLY A 344 12.60 -5.00 -16.41
CA GLY A 344 12.84 -6.42 -16.17
C GLY A 344 12.07 -7.30 -17.14
N GLY A 345 12.57 -7.53 -18.35
CA GLY A 345 12.03 -8.55 -19.26
C GLY A 345 11.81 -9.86 -18.51
N PHE A 346 10.72 -10.53 -18.83
CA PHE A 346 10.25 -11.79 -18.23
C PHE A 346 11.38 -12.84 -18.32
N ASN A 347 12.23 -12.90 -17.31
CA ASN A 347 13.28 -13.89 -17.17
C ASN A 347 12.76 -15.06 -16.37
N LEU A 348 12.48 -16.17 -17.03
CA LEU A 348 11.99 -17.42 -16.44
C LEU A 348 12.83 -17.91 -15.21
N GLY A 349 14.08 -17.50 -15.08
CA GLY A 349 14.93 -17.87 -13.95
C GLY A 349 14.71 -17.06 -12.66
N ARG A 350 13.99 -15.93 -12.70
CA ARG A 350 13.70 -15.07 -11.54
C ARG A 350 12.29 -15.24 -10.95
N SER A 351 11.48 -16.11 -11.53
CA SER A 351 10.09 -16.29 -11.10
C SER A 351 9.95 -16.63 -9.61
N SER A 352 10.81 -17.47 -9.06
CA SER A 352 10.78 -17.84 -7.65
C SER A 352 11.16 -16.70 -6.69
N GLU A 353 12.03 -15.78 -7.11
CA GLU A 353 12.45 -14.63 -6.31
C GLU A 353 11.39 -13.53 -6.33
N ILE A 354 10.80 -13.27 -7.49
CA ILE A 354 9.66 -12.38 -7.66
C ILE A 354 8.49 -12.88 -6.81
N LEU A 355 8.16 -14.17 -6.86
CA LEU A 355 7.11 -14.78 -6.06
C LEU A 355 7.32 -14.60 -4.55
N ARG A 356 8.57 -14.71 -4.07
CA ARG A 356 8.88 -14.53 -2.65
C ARG A 356 8.68 -13.09 -2.19
N ASP A 357 9.03 -12.11 -3.01
CA ASP A 357 8.90 -10.70 -2.65
C ASP A 357 7.43 -10.25 -2.75
N GLU A 358 6.67 -10.78 -3.71
CA GLU A 358 5.22 -10.60 -3.78
C GLU A 358 4.49 -11.16 -2.55
N VAL A 359 4.86 -12.36 -2.08
CA VAL A 359 4.29 -12.91 -0.84
C VAL A 359 4.59 -12.05 0.38
N LYS A 360 5.78 -11.44 0.46
CA LYS A 360 6.10 -10.51 1.55
C LYS A 360 5.27 -9.23 1.45
N PHE A 361 5.10 -8.72 0.25
CA PHE A 361 4.30 -7.53 -0.03
C PHE A 361 2.83 -7.77 0.31
N SER A 362 2.24 -8.85 -0.16
CA SER A 362 0.86 -9.24 0.19
C SER A 362 0.66 -9.37 1.71
N LYS A 363 1.60 -10.01 2.43
CA LYS A 363 1.56 -10.06 3.90
C LYS A 363 1.70 -8.68 4.55
N PHE A 364 2.44 -7.77 3.94
CA PHE A 364 2.55 -6.39 4.43
C PHE A 364 1.22 -5.66 4.24
N VAL A 365 0.63 -5.72 3.05
CA VAL A 365 -0.68 -5.14 2.75
C VAL A 365 -1.78 -5.73 3.64
N GLY A 366 -1.79 -7.04 3.86
CA GLY A 366 -2.74 -7.69 4.77
C GLY A 366 -2.65 -7.16 6.22
N ARG A 367 -1.43 -6.85 6.73
CA ARG A 367 -1.29 -6.18 8.03
C ARG A 367 -1.83 -4.75 8.02
N LEU A 368 -1.66 -4.03 6.91
CA LEU A 368 -2.21 -2.69 6.73
C LEU A 368 -3.75 -2.72 6.73
N ARG A 369 -4.36 -3.64 5.95
CA ARG A 369 -5.81 -3.86 5.92
C ARG A 369 -6.36 -4.13 7.33
N LYS A 370 -5.74 -5.06 8.05
CA LYS A 370 -6.13 -5.38 9.44
C LYS A 370 -6.03 -4.16 10.37
N ARG A 371 -5.07 -3.27 10.14
CA ARG A 371 -4.92 -2.06 10.97
C ARG A 371 -5.94 -1.00 10.60
N PHE A 372 -6.21 -0.85 9.32
CA PHE A 372 -7.21 0.07 8.80
C PHE A 372 -8.63 -0.32 9.21
N SER A 373 -8.95 -1.61 9.24
CA SER A 373 -10.28 -2.11 9.62
C SER A 373 -10.70 -1.73 11.04
N TYR A 374 -9.74 -1.32 11.89
CA TYR A 374 -10.05 -0.79 13.22
C TYR A 374 -10.97 0.44 13.18
N MET A 375 -10.93 1.19 12.08
CA MET A 375 -11.86 2.29 11.84
C MET A 375 -13.32 1.78 11.77
N PHE A 376 -13.56 0.75 11.00
CA PHE A 376 -14.89 0.15 10.87
C PHE A 376 -15.39 -0.42 12.18
N ASN A 377 -14.49 -1.04 12.93
CA ASN A 377 -14.80 -1.64 14.20
C ASN A 377 -15.33 -0.63 15.22
N ASP A 378 -14.66 0.52 15.35
CA ASP A 378 -15.08 1.59 16.27
C ASP A 378 -16.41 2.24 15.83
N MET A 379 -16.61 2.43 14.52
CA MET A 379 -17.87 2.96 13.98
C MET A 379 -19.02 1.97 14.19
N LEU A 380 -18.79 0.69 13.90
CA LEU A 380 -19.80 -0.37 14.05
C LEU A 380 -20.20 -0.56 15.52
N LYS A 381 -19.22 -0.57 16.44
CA LYS A 381 -19.48 -0.58 17.88
C LYS A 381 -20.45 0.50 18.27
N THR A 382 -20.16 1.74 17.88
CA THR A 382 -21.01 2.89 18.22
C THR A 382 -22.40 2.77 17.62
N GLN A 383 -22.51 2.35 16.37
CA GLN A 383 -23.77 2.19 15.66
C GLN A 383 -24.67 1.13 16.30
N LEU A 384 -24.12 -0.03 16.60
CA LEU A 384 -24.88 -1.15 17.18
C LEU A 384 -25.35 -0.87 18.61
N ILE A 385 -24.52 -0.19 19.42
CA ILE A 385 -24.88 0.21 20.77
C ILE A 385 -25.99 1.27 20.76
N LEU A 386 -25.89 2.30 19.90
CA LEU A 386 -26.90 3.35 19.82
C LEU A 386 -28.27 2.82 19.38
N LYS A 387 -28.29 1.85 18.47
CA LYS A 387 -29.53 1.21 17.99
C LYS A 387 -30.03 0.10 18.93
N ASN A 388 -29.42 -0.07 20.10
CA ASN A 388 -29.77 -1.11 21.08
C ASN A 388 -29.81 -2.54 20.49
N ILE A 389 -28.95 -2.83 19.53
CA ILE A 389 -28.81 -4.17 18.92
C ILE A 389 -27.97 -5.05 19.83
N ILE A 390 -26.94 -4.47 20.45
CA ILE A 390 -26.02 -5.15 21.38
C ILE A 390 -25.73 -4.26 22.59
N THR A 391 -25.33 -4.89 23.69
CA THR A 391 -24.82 -4.18 24.85
C THR A 391 -23.31 -3.92 24.74
N PRO A 392 -22.74 -2.95 25.48
CA PRO A 392 -21.30 -2.75 25.52
C PRO A 392 -20.51 -3.99 25.98
N GLU A 393 -21.11 -4.79 26.86
CA GLU A 393 -20.51 -6.03 27.39
C GLU A 393 -20.48 -7.13 26.33
N ASP A 394 -21.55 -7.27 25.57
CA ASP A 394 -21.61 -8.20 24.44
C ASP A 394 -20.57 -7.86 23.36
N TRP A 395 -20.33 -6.57 23.12
CA TRP A 395 -19.33 -6.14 22.17
C TRP A 395 -17.93 -6.66 22.50
N GLU A 396 -17.51 -6.63 23.74
CA GLU A 396 -16.19 -7.10 24.16
C GLU A 396 -15.96 -8.57 23.82
N THR A 397 -17.02 -9.37 23.86
CA THR A 397 -16.94 -10.79 23.46
C THR A 397 -17.04 -11.02 21.96
N MET A 398 -17.73 -10.13 21.25
CA MET A 398 -17.98 -10.23 19.80
C MET A 398 -16.82 -9.67 18.95
N ASP A 399 -16.11 -8.66 19.46
CA ASP A 399 -15.04 -7.95 18.74
C ASP A 399 -13.96 -8.88 18.17
N GLU A 400 -13.57 -9.90 18.92
CA GLU A 400 -12.55 -10.86 18.49
C GLU A 400 -13.01 -11.77 17.32
N HIS A 401 -14.32 -11.92 17.14
CA HIS A 401 -14.91 -12.82 16.15
C HIS A 401 -15.39 -12.10 14.88
N ILE A 402 -15.36 -10.77 14.87
CA ILE A 402 -15.71 -9.97 13.70
C ILE A 402 -14.47 -9.78 12.85
N GLN A 403 -14.55 -10.16 11.59
CA GLN A 403 -13.48 -9.97 10.62
C GLN A 403 -13.99 -9.15 9.43
N TYR A 404 -13.08 -8.39 8.84
CA TYR A 404 -13.37 -7.58 7.66
C TYR A 404 -12.58 -8.16 6.50
N ASP A 405 -13.29 -8.60 5.49
CA ASP A 405 -12.71 -9.13 4.28
C ASP A 405 -12.66 -8.04 3.22
N PHE A 406 -11.47 -7.83 2.68
CA PHE A 406 -11.23 -6.85 1.62
C PHE A 406 -11.19 -7.59 0.30
N LEU A 407 -11.85 -7.05 -0.69
CA LEU A 407 -11.80 -7.60 -2.03
C LEU A 407 -10.35 -7.78 -2.47
N TYR A 408 -10.04 -8.95 -3.01
CA TYR A 408 -8.73 -9.25 -3.57
C TYR A 408 -8.82 -9.22 -5.09
N ASP A 409 -7.86 -8.60 -5.74
CA ASP A 409 -7.67 -8.80 -7.17
C ASP A 409 -7.04 -10.19 -7.38
N ASN A 410 -7.92 -11.16 -7.60
CA ASN A 410 -7.59 -12.59 -7.47
C ASN A 410 -6.89 -13.15 -8.71
N HIS A 411 -6.81 -12.42 -9.83
CA HIS A 411 -6.30 -12.99 -11.08
C HIS A 411 -4.90 -13.59 -10.96
N PHE A 412 -4.01 -12.94 -10.21
CA PHE A 412 -2.65 -13.47 -10.02
C PHE A 412 -2.60 -14.63 -9.02
N ALA A 413 -3.41 -14.58 -7.97
CA ALA A 413 -3.53 -15.65 -6.99
C ALA A 413 -4.19 -16.88 -7.60
N GLU A 414 -5.26 -16.72 -8.39
CA GLU A 414 -5.95 -17.78 -9.11
C GLU A 414 -5.03 -18.46 -10.14
N LEU A 415 -4.25 -17.67 -10.89
CA LEU A 415 -3.31 -18.20 -11.87
C LEU A 415 -2.23 -19.03 -11.18
N LYS A 416 -1.74 -18.57 -10.05
CA LYS A 416 -0.75 -19.29 -9.23
C LYS A 416 -1.35 -20.55 -8.59
N ASP A 417 -2.56 -20.46 -8.06
CA ASP A 417 -3.23 -21.62 -7.47
C ASP A 417 -3.57 -22.66 -8.55
N ALA A 418 -3.95 -22.21 -9.75
CA ALA A 418 -4.12 -23.07 -10.92
C ALA A 418 -2.80 -23.72 -11.36
N GLU A 419 -1.69 -22.99 -11.40
CA GLU A 419 -0.35 -23.55 -11.69
C GLU A 419 0.06 -24.58 -10.63
N LEU A 420 -0.07 -24.25 -9.34
CA LEU A 420 0.24 -25.16 -8.25
C LEU A 420 -0.65 -26.41 -8.27
N LEU A 421 -1.94 -26.23 -8.58
CA LEU A 421 -2.86 -27.36 -8.74
C LEU A 421 -2.43 -28.25 -9.91
N ASN A 422 -2.08 -27.65 -11.05
CA ASN A 422 -1.60 -28.36 -12.22
C ASN A 422 -0.32 -29.15 -11.92
N GLU A 423 0.66 -28.55 -11.24
CA GLU A 423 1.87 -29.24 -10.80
C GLU A 423 1.55 -30.43 -9.86
N ARG A 424 0.59 -30.23 -8.91
CA ARG A 424 0.17 -31.31 -8.00
C ARG A 424 -0.54 -32.43 -8.75
N LEU A 425 -1.41 -32.11 -9.70
CA LEU A 425 -2.09 -33.10 -10.54
C LEU A 425 -1.09 -33.88 -11.40
N ASN A 426 -0.10 -33.21 -11.97
CA ASN A 426 1.00 -33.88 -12.69
C ASN A 426 1.79 -34.82 -11.77
N MET A 427 2.07 -34.41 -10.53
CA MET A 427 2.69 -35.29 -9.54
C MET A 427 1.82 -36.49 -9.17
N VAL A 428 0.50 -36.30 -9.07
CA VAL A 428 -0.45 -37.41 -8.84
C VAL A 428 -0.45 -38.37 -10.01
N GLN A 429 -0.52 -37.90 -11.24
CA GLN A 429 -0.45 -38.73 -12.44
C GLN A 429 0.82 -39.60 -12.50
N VAL A 430 1.97 -39.02 -12.13
CA VAL A 430 3.25 -39.76 -12.03
C VAL A 430 3.23 -40.76 -10.88
N ALA A 431 2.54 -40.47 -9.77
CA ALA A 431 2.47 -41.31 -8.59
C ALA A 431 1.41 -42.43 -8.73
N GLU A 432 0.42 -42.30 -9.62
CA GLU A 432 -0.71 -43.21 -9.79
C GLU A 432 -0.31 -44.69 -9.96
N PRO A 433 0.70 -45.09 -10.79
CA PRO A 433 1.15 -46.48 -10.95
C PRO A 433 1.76 -47.07 -9.66
N TYR A 434 2.10 -46.25 -8.70
CA TYR A 434 2.77 -46.63 -7.44
C TYR A 434 1.80 -46.63 -6.26
N ILE A 435 0.53 -46.18 -6.45
CA ILE A 435 -0.52 -46.21 -5.44
C ILE A 435 -0.92 -47.68 -5.21
N GLY A 436 -1.03 -48.08 -3.95
CA GLY A 436 -1.30 -49.47 -3.57
C GLY A 436 -0.05 -50.37 -3.53
N LYS A 437 1.12 -49.90 -4.08
CA LYS A 437 2.38 -50.63 -3.99
C LYS A 437 3.33 -49.97 -2.99
N TYR A 438 3.51 -48.66 -3.08
CA TYR A 438 4.45 -47.88 -2.23
C TYR A 438 3.78 -46.74 -1.48
N PHE A 439 2.64 -46.21 -2.03
CA PHE A 439 1.93 -45.08 -1.43
C PHE A 439 0.46 -45.46 -1.22
N SER A 440 -0.13 -44.99 -0.12
CA SER A 440 -1.59 -45.10 0.08
C SER A 440 -2.29 -43.90 -0.59
N GLN A 441 -3.59 -44.09 -0.95
CA GLN A 441 -4.42 -42.98 -1.43
C GLN A 441 -4.46 -41.82 -0.45
N ASP A 442 -4.57 -42.13 0.84
CA ASP A 442 -4.58 -41.11 1.92
C ASP A 442 -3.27 -40.30 1.95
N TYR A 443 -2.11 -40.96 1.74
CA TYR A 443 -0.83 -40.26 1.61
C TYR A 443 -0.81 -39.30 0.43
N VAL A 444 -1.33 -39.69 -0.73
CA VAL A 444 -1.38 -38.85 -1.94
C VAL A 444 -2.27 -37.64 -1.71
N ARG A 445 -3.46 -37.83 -1.15
CA ARG A 445 -4.38 -36.74 -0.81
C ARG A 445 -3.77 -35.73 0.16
N ARG A 446 -3.17 -36.20 1.27
CA ARG A 446 -2.61 -35.31 2.30
C ARG A 446 -1.27 -34.68 1.92
N LYS A 447 -0.38 -35.43 1.26
CA LYS A 447 0.99 -34.96 1.01
C LYS A 447 1.18 -34.33 -0.37
N ILE A 448 0.59 -34.87 -1.41
CA ILE A 448 0.70 -34.37 -2.78
C ILE A 448 -0.36 -33.30 -3.04
N LEU A 449 -1.63 -33.63 -2.87
CA LEU A 449 -2.73 -32.68 -3.08
C LEU A 449 -2.86 -31.67 -1.95
N ARG A 450 -2.31 -31.97 -0.76
CA ARG A 450 -2.38 -31.15 0.46
C ARG A 450 -3.81 -30.84 0.91
N GLN A 451 -4.73 -31.79 0.74
CA GLN A 451 -6.07 -31.69 1.25
C GLN A 451 -6.08 -31.80 2.78
N THR A 452 -6.92 -31.01 3.43
CA THR A 452 -7.17 -31.10 4.88
C THR A 452 -8.12 -32.27 5.18
N ASP A 453 -8.12 -32.74 6.43
CA ASP A 453 -9.00 -33.85 6.84
C ASP A 453 -10.48 -33.51 6.65
N ILE A 454 -10.85 -32.24 6.82
CA ILE A 454 -12.22 -31.76 6.62
C ILE A 454 -12.59 -31.81 5.13
N GLU A 455 -11.73 -31.31 4.27
CA GLU A 455 -11.93 -31.35 2.81
C GLU A 455 -12.04 -32.78 2.29
N ILE A 456 -11.23 -33.70 2.82
CA ILE A 456 -11.29 -35.12 2.43
C ILE A 456 -12.67 -35.72 2.75
N ILE A 457 -13.20 -35.48 3.96
CA ILE A 457 -14.50 -35.98 4.40
C ILE A 457 -15.62 -35.34 3.57
N GLU A 458 -15.54 -34.07 3.30
CA GLU A 458 -16.52 -33.33 2.51
C GLU A 458 -16.56 -33.84 1.05
N GLN A 459 -15.40 -33.94 0.40
CA GLN A 459 -15.29 -34.46 -0.97
C GLN A 459 -15.79 -35.92 -1.07
N ASP A 460 -15.43 -36.75 -0.10
CA ASP A 460 -15.91 -38.14 -0.08
C ASP A 460 -17.44 -38.22 0.08
N SER A 461 -18.04 -37.29 0.83
CA SER A 461 -19.51 -37.21 0.96
C SER A 461 -20.20 -36.74 -0.32
N ILE A 462 -19.58 -35.81 -1.05
CA ILE A 462 -20.08 -35.29 -2.32
C ILE A 462 -19.97 -36.37 -3.41
N ILE A 463 -18.81 -37.00 -3.52
CA ILE A 463 -18.58 -38.10 -4.48
C ILE A 463 -19.61 -39.25 -4.28
N LYS A 464 -19.89 -39.65 -3.03
CA LYS A 464 -20.92 -40.66 -2.74
C LYS A 464 -22.29 -40.23 -3.23
N LYS A 465 -22.70 -38.98 -3.03
CA LYS A 465 -23.97 -38.45 -3.54
C LYS A 465 -24.02 -38.38 -5.06
N GLU A 466 -22.92 -38.15 -5.73
CA GLU A 466 -22.83 -38.12 -7.18
C GLU A 466 -22.89 -39.53 -7.78
N ILE A 467 -22.29 -40.51 -7.09
CA ILE A 467 -22.46 -41.96 -7.45
C ILE A 467 -23.91 -42.38 -7.26
N GLU A 468 -24.54 -42.02 -6.11
CA GLU A 468 -25.96 -42.33 -5.87
C GLU A 468 -26.91 -41.71 -6.90
N LYS A 469 -26.58 -40.53 -7.43
CA LYS A 469 -27.31 -39.84 -8.50
C LYS A 469 -27.00 -40.37 -9.90
N GLY A 470 -26.02 -41.28 -10.04
CA GLY A 470 -25.62 -41.85 -11.33
C GLY A 470 -24.82 -40.88 -12.22
N ILE A 471 -24.27 -39.81 -11.66
CA ILE A 471 -23.44 -38.83 -12.39
C ILE A 471 -22.05 -39.41 -12.62
N ILE A 472 -21.50 -40.11 -11.61
CA ILE A 472 -20.19 -40.76 -11.66
C ILE A 472 -20.39 -42.27 -11.56
N PRO A 473 -19.75 -43.10 -12.42
CA PRO A 473 -19.81 -44.54 -12.31
C PRO A 473 -19.18 -45.03 -11.00
N ASP A 474 -19.79 -45.98 -10.35
CA ASP A 474 -19.30 -46.60 -9.12
C ASP A 474 -17.97 -47.33 -9.36
N PRO A 475 -16.86 -46.92 -8.78
CA PRO A 475 -15.54 -47.54 -8.97
C PRO A 475 -15.47 -48.98 -8.42
N SER A 476 -16.45 -49.41 -7.61
CA SER A 476 -16.54 -50.77 -7.10
C SER A 476 -17.19 -51.74 -8.07
N GLN A 477 -17.84 -51.27 -9.15
CA GLN A 477 -18.45 -52.11 -10.17
C GLN A 477 -17.44 -52.45 -11.28
N PRO A 478 -17.34 -53.73 -11.68
CA PRO A 478 -16.46 -54.13 -12.77
C PRO A 478 -16.92 -53.50 -14.09
N ILE A 479 -16.04 -52.71 -14.70
CA ILE A 479 -16.27 -52.06 -16.00
C ILE A 479 -15.84 -53.02 -17.11
N ASP A 480 -16.66 -53.19 -18.12
CA ASP A 480 -16.31 -53.93 -19.33
C ASP A 480 -15.16 -53.23 -20.08
N PRO A 481 -14.01 -53.91 -20.29
CA PRO A 481 -12.84 -53.32 -20.92
C PRO A 481 -13.05 -52.88 -22.38
N GLN A 482 -14.11 -53.33 -23.04
CA GLN A 482 -14.40 -53.03 -24.46
C GLN A 482 -15.42 -51.89 -24.65
N THR A 483 -16.34 -51.72 -23.73
CA THR A 483 -17.43 -50.73 -23.87
C THR A 483 -17.36 -49.60 -22.87
N GLY A 484 -16.56 -49.71 -21.79
CA GLY A 484 -16.45 -48.69 -20.74
C GLY A 484 -17.72 -48.52 -19.89
N ILE A 485 -18.68 -49.44 -19.99
CA ILE A 485 -19.97 -49.40 -19.28
C ILE A 485 -19.95 -50.42 -18.13
N PRO A 486 -20.54 -50.10 -16.95
CA PRO A 486 -20.66 -51.07 -15.86
C PRO A 486 -21.44 -52.32 -16.30
N LEU A 487 -20.93 -53.50 -15.96
CA LEU A 487 -21.50 -54.81 -16.35
C LEU A 487 -22.96 -55.02 -15.90
N ASP A 488 -23.44 -54.27 -14.95
CA ASP A 488 -24.81 -54.37 -14.43
C ASP A 488 -25.86 -53.69 -15.34
N GLN A 489 -25.45 -52.79 -16.21
CA GLN A 489 -26.36 -52.16 -17.20
C GLN A 489 -26.46 -52.90 -18.52
N THR A 490 -25.53 -53.79 -18.81
CA THR A 490 -25.58 -54.65 -20.02
C THR A 490 -26.59 -55.79 -19.92
N SER A 491 -27.03 -56.14 -18.71
CA SER A 491 -28.05 -57.19 -18.51
C SER A 491 -29.50 -56.75 -18.69
N GLN A 492 -29.77 -55.46 -18.93
CA GLN A 492 -31.12 -54.94 -19.22
C GLN A 492 -31.33 -54.50 -20.68
N MET A 493 -30.34 -54.63 -21.55
CA MET A 493 -30.59 -54.50 -22.99
C MET A 493 -31.11 -55.84 -23.53
N ASP A 494 -32.42 -55.91 -23.68
CA ASP A 494 -33.22 -56.97 -24.24
C ASP A 494 -32.66 -57.46 -25.58
N LEU A 495 -32.23 -58.74 -25.61
CA LEU A 495 -31.82 -59.43 -26.82
C LEU A 495 -33.08 -59.79 -27.65
N GLY A 496 -33.66 -58.82 -28.34
CA GLY A 496 -34.85 -59.07 -29.12
C GLY A 496 -35.16 -58.03 -30.17
N GLN A 497 -34.27 -57.85 -31.16
CA GLN A 497 -34.68 -57.57 -32.53
C GLN A 497 -33.50 -57.78 -33.50
N PRO A 498 -33.67 -58.50 -34.64
CA PRO A 498 -32.57 -58.66 -35.59
C PRO A 498 -32.28 -57.38 -36.32
N VAL A 499 -31.00 -57.03 -36.34
CA VAL A 499 -30.48 -55.89 -37.09
C VAL A 499 -30.75 -56.14 -38.58
N MET A 500 -31.62 -55.32 -39.18
CA MET A 500 -31.67 -55.17 -40.62
C MET A 500 -30.39 -54.52 -41.12
N GLU A 501 -29.67 -55.28 -41.97
CA GLU A 501 -28.53 -54.74 -42.72
C GLU A 501 -28.98 -53.53 -43.58
N PRO A 502 -28.29 -52.43 -43.62
CA PRO A 502 -28.60 -51.36 -44.56
C PRO A 502 -28.17 -51.80 -45.98
N ASN A 503 -29.12 -51.86 -46.85
CA ASN A 503 -28.96 -52.11 -48.28
C ASN A 503 -28.19 -50.96 -48.91
N ILE A 504 -26.99 -51.23 -49.43
CA ILE A 504 -26.17 -50.24 -50.13
C ILE A 504 -26.65 -50.20 -51.58
N ASP A 505 -27.57 -49.32 -51.89
CA ASP A 505 -27.82 -48.89 -53.27
C ASP A 505 -26.89 -47.79 -53.68
N LYS A 506 -26.06 -48.09 -54.63
CA LYS A 506 -25.23 -47.16 -55.40
C LYS A 506 -26.15 -46.27 -56.24
N GLN A 507 -26.22 -44.98 -55.93
CA GLN A 507 -26.32 -43.92 -56.96
C GLN A 507 -25.98 -42.57 -56.33
N GLY A 508 -25.03 -41.86 -56.98
CA GLY A 508 -24.59 -40.58 -56.55
C GLY A 508 -25.60 -39.49 -56.80
N ASP A 509 -25.59 -38.51 -55.92
CA ASP A 509 -25.74 -37.13 -56.37
C ASP A 509 -25.21 -36.20 -55.25
N THR A 510 -24.29 -35.43 -55.65
CA THR A 510 -23.70 -34.32 -54.89
C THR A 510 -24.64 -33.13 -54.95
N THR A 511 -25.19 -32.70 -53.83
CA THR A 511 -25.74 -31.35 -53.70
C THR A 511 -25.15 -30.68 -52.45
N ILE A 512 -24.28 -29.73 -52.70
CA ILE A 512 -23.73 -28.82 -51.74
C ILE A 512 -24.82 -27.80 -51.42
N ALA A 513 -25.30 -27.80 -50.17
CA ALA A 513 -26.17 -26.74 -49.66
C ALA A 513 -25.31 -25.66 -48.99
N ASN A 514 -25.29 -24.48 -49.59
CA ASN A 514 -24.67 -23.25 -49.11
C ASN A 514 -25.22 -22.83 -47.72
N GLY A 515 -24.35 -22.85 -46.73
CA GLY A 515 -24.56 -22.14 -45.48
C GLY A 515 -23.84 -20.80 -45.52
N LYS A 516 -24.58 -19.72 -45.45
CA LYS A 516 -24.11 -18.35 -45.43
C LYS A 516 -23.18 -18.10 -44.22
N ILE A 517 -21.97 -17.71 -44.51
CA ILE A 517 -21.04 -17.10 -43.56
C ILE A 517 -21.39 -15.62 -43.47
N ALA A 518 -21.72 -15.12 -42.29
CA ALA A 518 -21.92 -13.71 -42.04
C ALA A 518 -20.57 -12.95 -42.09
N GLU A 519 -20.48 -11.96 -42.94
CA GLU A 519 -19.34 -11.06 -43.06
C GLU A 519 -19.19 -10.13 -41.87
N ILE A 520 -17.97 -10.05 -41.35
CA ILE A 520 -17.55 -9.04 -40.38
C ILE A 520 -17.18 -7.77 -41.14
N PRO A 521 -17.70 -6.60 -40.80
CA PRO A 521 -17.33 -5.35 -41.48
C PRO A 521 -15.95 -4.90 -41.03
N LYS A 522 -15.05 -4.67 -41.96
CA LYS A 522 -13.79 -3.95 -41.78
C LYS A 522 -14.10 -2.46 -41.52
N GLY A 523 -13.72 -1.99 -40.34
CA GLY A 523 -13.74 -0.58 -40.00
C GLY A 523 -12.59 0.17 -40.66
N GLY A 524 -12.89 1.37 -41.17
CA GLY A 524 -11.96 2.26 -41.83
C GLY A 524 -11.08 3.04 -40.86
N GLU A 525 -10.00 3.44 -41.40
CA GLU A 525 -9.03 4.42 -40.92
C GLU A 525 -9.68 5.78 -40.57
N ILE A 526 -9.33 6.35 -39.43
CA ILE A 526 -8.81 7.73 -39.29
C ILE A 526 -8.02 7.78 -37.95
#